data_183afc8ff4e982b367c801f2b417d81f
#
_entry.id   183afc8ff4e982b367c801f2b417d81f
#
_cell.length_a   1.000
_cell.length_b   1.000
_cell.length_c   1.000
_cell.angle_alpha   90.00
_cell.angle_beta   90.00
_cell.angle_gamma   90.00
#
_symmetry.space_group_name_H-M   'P 1'
#
loop_
_entity.id
_entity.type
_entity.pdbx_description
1 polymer ?
#
loop_
_entity_poly.entity_id
_entity_poly.type
_entity_poly.pdbx_seq_one_letter_code
_entity_poly.pdbx_strand_id
1 'polypeptide(L)' 'MNKIALFLAAMSLSWGAVAQHSKKEVEQDIARHRAMAEAHEAAAKCLESSKKPEQCTKELQTACKGLALGKYCGMKHAH' A
#
# COMPACT_ATOMS: atom_id res chain seq x y z
N MET A 1 45.20 26.38 3.26
CA MET A 1 45.43 25.01 2.89
C MET A 1 44.45 24.02 3.48
N ASN A 2 43.85 24.34 4.61
CA ASN A 2 42.91 23.44 5.24
C ASN A 2 41.45 23.70 4.87
N LYS A 3 41.27 24.55 3.87
CA LYS A 3 39.91 24.90 3.46
C LYS A 3 39.15 23.79 2.77
N ILE A 4 39.85 22.84 2.21
CA ILE A 4 39.24 21.73 1.49
C ILE A 4 38.53 20.77 2.42
N ALA A 5 39.02 20.62 3.65
CA ALA A 5 38.44 19.70 4.61
C ALA A 5 37.07 20.13 5.12
N LEU A 6 36.76 21.42 5.02
CA LEU A 6 35.49 21.94 5.50
C LEU A 6 34.29 21.61 4.59
N PHE A 7 34.57 21.35 3.32
CA PHE A 7 33.49 21.05 2.38
C PHE A 7 32.91 19.65 2.54
N LEU A 8 33.70 18.73 3.03
CA LEU A 8 33.26 17.34 3.18
C LEU A 8 32.24 17.17 4.30
N ALA A 9 32.29 18.02 5.31
CA ALA A 9 31.40 17.92 6.45
C ALA A 9 29.96 18.34 6.11
N ALA A 10 29.80 19.23 5.15
CA ALA A 10 28.48 19.77 4.79
C ALA A 10 27.62 18.76 4.02
N MET A 11 28.23 17.83 3.32
CA MET A 11 27.49 16.87 2.50
C MET A 11 26.85 15.73 3.29
N SER A 12 27.36 15.45 4.46
CA SER A 12 26.86 14.34 5.27
C SER A 12 25.50 14.64 5.93
N LEU A 13 25.12 15.91 6.00
CA LEU A 13 23.87 16.30 6.67
C LEU A 13 22.63 16.07 5.82
N SER A 14 22.77 15.93 4.51
CA SER A 14 21.62 15.77 3.63
C SER A 14 20.92 14.42 3.79
N TRP A 15 21.60 13.44 4.34
CA TRP A 15 21.01 12.10 4.53
C TRP A 15 19.99 12.05 5.66
N GLY A 16 20.11 12.92 6.63
CA GLY A 16 19.18 12.97 7.75
C GLY A 16 17.84 13.59 7.42
N ALA A 17 17.70 14.19 6.23
CA ALA A 17 16.47 14.85 5.83
C ALA A 17 15.44 13.89 5.22
N VAL A 18 15.81 12.65 4.93
CA VAL A 18 14.89 11.68 4.37
C VAL A 18 13.87 11.29 5.44
N ALA A 19 12.61 11.49 5.11
CA ALA A 19 11.52 11.15 6.02
C ALA A 19 11.50 9.66 6.31
N GLN A 20 11.42 9.33 7.58
CA GLN A 20 11.30 7.94 8.00
C GLN A 20 9.92 7.73 8.58
N HIS A 21 9.28 6.66 8.15
CA HIS A 21 8.01 6.27 8.73
C HIS A 21 8.24 5.73 10.13
N SER A 22 7.33 6.03 11.05
CA SER A 22 7.40 5.46 12.38
C SER A 22 7.12 3.97 12.32
N LYS A 23 7.57 3.25 13.32
CA LYS A 23 7.29 1.81 13.44
C LYS A 23 5.79 1.53 13.41
N LYS A 24 5.02 2.39 14.07
CA LYS A 24 3.56 2.26 14.10
C LYS A 24 2.94 2.43 12.72
N GLU A 25 3.43 3.39 11.94
CA GLU A 25 2.94 3.60 10.58
C GLU A 25 3.25 2.40 9.68
N VAL A 26 4.44 1.84 9.83
CA VAL A 26 4.81 0.65 9.06
C VAL A 26 3.92 -0.54 9.43
N GLU A 27 3.65 -0.73 10.70
CA GLU A 27 2.76 -1.81 11.16
C GLU A 27 1.34 -1.63 10.62
N GLN A 28 0.85 -0.39 10.55
CA GLN A 28 -0.46 -0.10 9.98
C GLN A 28 -0.49 -0.41 8.48
N ASP A 29 0.57 -0.07 7.77
CA ASP A 29 0.66 -0.36 6.34
C ASP A 29 0.67 -1.86 6.08
N ILE A 30 1.41 -2.61 6.87
CA ILE A 30 1.43 -4.07 6.77
C ILE A 30 0.02 -4.64 6.96
N ALA A 31 -0.68 -4.16 7.99
CA ALA A 31 -2.04 -4.63 8.26
C ALA A 31 -2.99 -4.32 7.10
N ARG A 32 -2.87 -3.13 6.48
CA ARG A 32 -3.68 -2.76 5.33
C ARG A 32 -3.40 -3.64 4.13
N HIS A 33 -2.13 -3.90 3.85
CA HIS A 33 -1.77 -4.78 2.74
C HIS A 33 -2.33 -6.19 2.94
N ARG A 34 -2.26 -6.70 4.14
CA ARG A 34 -2.82 -8.02 4.46
C ARG A 34 -4.34 -8.03 4.33
N ALA A 35 -5.00 -6.98 4.78
CA ALA A 35 -6.45 -6.88 4.65
C ALA A 35 -6.88 -6.81 3.19
N MET A 36 -6.14 -6.08 2.35
CA MET A 36 -6.41 -6.06 0.91
C MET A 36 -6.18 -7.42 0.27
N ALA A 37 -5.15 -8.13 0.67
CA ALA A 37 -4.89 -9.47 0.16
C ALA A 37 -6.04 -10.43 0.50
N GLU A 38 -6.55 -10.36 1.73
CA GLU A 38 -7.70 -11.16 2.13
C GLU A 38 -8.95 -10.82 1.34
N ALA A 39 -9.16 -9.52 1.09
CA ALA A 39 -10.32 -9.07 0.32
C ALA A 39 -10.25 -9.59 -1.12
N HIS A 40 -9.08 -9.54 -1.73
CA HIS A 40 -8.89 -10.06 -3.08
C HIS A 40 -9.03 -11.57 -3.14
N GLU A 41 -8.54 -12.29 -2.14
CA GLU A 41 -8.72 -13.74 -2.06
C GLU A 41 -10.20 -14.10 -1.96
N ALA A 42 -10.96 -13.35 -1.17
CA ALA A 42 -12.41 -13.55 -1.07
C ALA A 42 -13.09 -13.29 -2.40
N ALA A 43 -12.64 -12.28 -3.14
CA ALA A 43 -13.18 -11.98 -4.47
C ALA A 43 -12.91 -13.12 -5.46
N ALA A 44 -11.71 -13.70 -5.41
CA ALA A 44 -11.38 -14.84 -6.25
C ALA A 44 -12.28 -16.04 -5.94
N LYS A 45 -12.47 -16.33 -4.68
CA LYS A 45 -13.36 -17.43 -4.25
C LYS A 45 -14.81 -17.16 -4.66
N CYS A 46 -15.24 -15.91 -4.57
CA CYS A 46 -16.56 -15.50 -5.03
C CYS A 46 -16.77 -15.85 -6.49
N LEU A 47 -15.79 -15.48 -7.33
CA LEU A 47 -15.85 -15.76 -8.78
C LEU A 47 -15.81 -17.26 -9.07
N GLU A 48 -15.02 -18.01 -8.31
CA GLU A 48 -14.95 -19.45 -8.45
C GLU A 48 -16.27 -20.13 -8.10
N SER A 49 -17.05 -19.53 -7.22
CA SER A 49 -18.34 -20.08 -6.79
C SER A 49 -19.47 -19.86 -7.81
N SER A 50 -19.16 -19.33 -8.96
CA SER A 50 -20.12 -19.05 -10.04
C SER A 50 -21.11 -17.93 -9.73
N LYS A 51 -20.83 -17.10 -8.74
CA LYS A 51 -21.61 -15.89 -8.52
C LYS A 51 -21.32 -14.90 -9.64
N LYS A 52 -22.26 -13.99 -9.87
CA LYS A 52 -22.09 -12.98 -10.89
C LYS A 52 -20.89 -12.07 -10.55
N PRO A 53 -20.04 -11.76 -11.55
CA PRO A 53 -18.89 -10.88 -11.29
C PRO A 53 -19.26 -9.55 -10.65
N GLU A 54 -20.42 -9.00 -11.02
CA GLU A 54 -20.91 -7.74 -10.45
C GLU A 54 -21.14 -7.85 -8.96
N GLN A 55 -21.67 -8.97 -8.49
CA GLN A 55 -21.87 -9.20 -7.06
C GLN A 55 -20.54 -9.37 -6.35
N CYS A 56 -19.61 -10.11 -6.96
CA CYS A 56 -18.28 -10.29 -6.38
C CYS A 56 -17.54 -8.96 -6.26
N THR A 57 -17.69 -8.06 -7.24
CA THR A 57 -17.14 -6.71 -7.20
C THR A 57 -17.74 -5.90 -6.05
N LYS A 58 -19.04 -6.00 -5.83
CA LYS A 58 -19.69 -5.31 -4.71
C LYS A 58 -19.20 -5.80 -3.36
N GLU A 59 -19.02 -7.10 -3.23
CA GLU A 59 -18.48 -7.67 -2.01
C GLU A 59 -17.05 -7.21 -1.76
N LEU A 60 -16.25 -7.12 -2.83
CA LEU A 60 -14.89 -6.61 -2.75
C LEU A 60 -14.87 -5.15 -2.31
N GLN A 61 -15.73 -4.32 -2.90
CA GLN A 61 -15.83 -2.91 -2.55
C GLN A 61 -16.14 -2.73 -1.06
N THR A 62 -17.05 -3.53 -0.55
CA THR A 62 -17.42 -3.49 0.86
C THR A 62 -16.25 -3.90 1.75
N ALA A 63 -15.55 -4.97 1.38
CA ALA A 63 -14.42 -5.48 2.15
C ALA A 63 -13.24 -4.51 2.16
N CYS A 64 -13.06 -3.73 1.09
CA CYS A 64 -11.95 -2.80 0.94
C CYS A 64 -12.26 -1.39 1.39
N LYS A 65 -13.44 -1.14 1.92
CA LYS A 65 -13.83 0.19 2.31
C LYS A 65 -12.85 0.77 3.33
N GLY A 66 -12.21 1.88 2.95
CA GLY A 66 -11.22 2.52 3.79
C GLY A 66 -9.81 1.96 3.69
N LEU A 67 -9.60 0.90 2.90
CA LEU A 67 -8.28 0.28 2.75
C LEU A 67 -7.53 0.72 1.51
N ALA A 68 -8.25 0.97 0.41
CA ALA A 68 -7.63 1.32 -0.86
C ALA A 68 -8.55 2.25 -1.64
N LEU A 69 -7.98 2.89 -2.64
CA LEU A 69 -8.73 3.77 -3.52
C LEU A 69 -9.38 2.96 -4.63
N GLY A 70 -10.58 3.41 -5.04
CA GLY A 70 -11.28 2.82 -6.16
C GLY A 70 -12.10 1.61 -5.79
N LYS A 71 -12.95 1.23 -6.72
CA LYS A 71 -13.95 0.18 -6.47
C LYS A 71 -13.40 -1.24 -6.64
N TYR A 72 -12.16 -1.38 -7.08
CA TYR A 72 -11.54 -2.69 -7.25
C TYR A 72 -10.42 -2.95 -6.24
N CYS A 73 -10.42 -2.20 -5.14
CA CYS A 73 -9.44 -2.39 -4.07
C CYS A 73 -7.99 -2.26 -4.56
N GLY A 74 -7.74 -1.24 -5.36
CA GLY A 74 -6.41 -0.99 -5.90
C GLY A 74 -6.02 -1.86 -7.09
N MET A 75 -6.87 -2.80 -7.49
CA MET A 75 -6.60 -3.66 -8.64
C MET A 75 -7.20 -3.06 -9.91
N LYS A 76 -6.46 -3.15 -11.01
CA LYS A 76 -6.98 -2.75 -12.31
C LYS A 76 -7.82 -3.89 -12.89
N HIS A 77 -9.06 -3.57 -13.27
CA HIS A 77 -9.94 -4.56 -13.86
C HIS A 77 -9.51 -4.91 -15.27
N ALA A 78 -9.65 -6.18 -15.63
CA ALA A 78 -9.17 -6.68 -16.91
C ALA A 78 -10.09 -6.33 -18.09
N HIS A 79 -11.33 -5.97 -17.83
CA HIS A 79 -12.30 -5.62 -18.89
C HIS A 79 -13.19 -4.45 -18.54
#